data_53126e4bd9f0b79316b3d40cac6443b9
#
_entry.id   53126e4bd9f0b79316b3d40cac6443b9
#
_cell.length_a   1.000
_cell.length_b   1.000
_cell.length_c   1.000
_cell.angle_alpha   90.00
_cell.angle_beta   90.00
_cell.angle_gamma   90.00
#
_symmetry.space_group_name_H-M   'P 1'
#
loop_
_entity.id
_entity.type
_entity.pdbx_description
1 polymer ?
#
loop_
_entity_poly.entity_id
_entity_poly.type
_entity_poly.pdbx_seq_one_letter_code
_entity_poly.pdbx_strand_id
1 'polypeptide(L)'
;MRSEAHRVAESAVDPTMKTELLRFNGAVEHNPAIDAWIKNHPGELGAIAHHWFEVMRKCGDEVRELLHDGCPTACLGDAPFGYVNVFTSHVNVGFFQGASLPDPARLLQGAGKFMRHVKLKPGTATNAAALTRLISAAYSDIKSRVENG
;
A
#
# COMPACT_ATOMS: atom_id res chain seq x y z
N MET A 1 14.73 -16.07 -21.25
CA MET A 1 15.06 -15.34 -22.06
C MET A 1 15.04 -15.12 -22.11
N ARG A 2 14.91 -15.08 -21.59
CA ARG A 2 15.22 -14.25 -22.18
C ARG A 2 15.16 -14.05 -22.31
N SER A 3 15.08 -14.45 -22.09
CA SER A 3 15.54 -13.71 -22.72
C SER A 3 15.61 -13.28 -22.84
N GLU A 4 15.50 -13.22 -22.79
CA GLU A 4 15.94 -12.31 -23.39
C GLU A 4 15.75 -11.94 -23.39
N ALA A 5 15.57 -12.26 -23.37
CA ALA A 5 15.77 -11.50 -23.81
C ALA A 5 15.52 -11.21 -23.57
N HIS A 6 15.39 -11.35 -23.41
CA HIS A 6 15.74 -10.57 -23.80
C HIS A 6 15.63 -10.15 -23.77
N ARG A 7 15.51 -10.38 -23.68
CA ARG A 7 15.95 -9.49 -24.25
C ARG A 7 15.96 -8.97 -24.41
N VAL A 8 15.97 -9.06 -24.45
CA VAL A 8 16.37 -8.10 -24.95
C VAL A 8 16.49 -7.61 -24.88
N ALA A 9 16.48 -7.67 -24.92
CA ALA A 9 16.78 -6.82 -25.17
C ALA A 9 16.85 -6.37 -24.96
N GLU A 10 17.00 -6.29 -24.81
CA GLU A 10 17.31 -5.47 -24.97
C GLU A 10 17.31 -5.16 -24.67
N SER A 11 17.40 -5.16 -24.86
CA SER A 11 17.66 -4.66 -24.79
C SER A 11 17.58 -4.37 -24.04
N ALA A 12 18.15 -5.08 -24.86
CA ALA A 12 18.27 -4.33 -23.66
C ALA A 12 17.01 -4.42 -22.85
N VAL A 13 17.13 -4.45 -21.55
CA VAL A 13 15.89 -4.21 -20.83
C VAL A 13 15.35 -2.86 -21.29
N ASP A 14 14.08 -2.84 -21.69
CA ASP A 14 13.42 -1.61 -21.99
C ASP A 14 13.43 -0.73 -20.74
N PRO A 15 14.02 0.47 -20.80
CA PRO A 15 14.06 1.33 -19.63
C PRO A 15 12.67 1.64 -19.04
N THR A 16 11.63 1.69 -19.87
CA THR A 16 10.29 1.95 -19.37
C THR A 16 9.79 0.85 -18.45
N MET A 17 10.26 -0.38 -18.65
CA MET A 17 9.89 -1.49 -17.77
C MET A 17 10.43 -1.28 -16.35
N LYS A 18 11.58 -0.65 -16.21
CA LYS A 18 12.19 -0.40 -14.91
C LYS A 18 11.50 0.70 -14.15
N THR A 19 10.98 1.69 -14.88
CA THR A 19 10.38 2.86 -14.27
C THR A 19 8.87 2.78 -14.20
N GLU A 20 8.32 1.69 -14.73
CA GLU A 20 6.88 1.50 -14.76
C GLU A 20 6.35 1.27 -13.36
N LEU A 21 5.50 2.17 -12.92
CA LEU A 21 4.83 2.08 -11.63
C LEU A 21 3.35 1.86 -11.84
N LEU A 22 2.76 1.11 -10.93
CA LEU A 22 1.30 1.05 -10.84
C LEU A 22 0.80 2.45 -10.55
N ARG A 23 -0.21 2.90 -11.30
CA ARG A 23 -0.79 4.23 -11.13
C ARG A 23 -2.29 4.14 -11.20
N PHE A 24 -2.96 4.89 -10.34
CA PHE A 24 -4.41 4.92 -10.26
C PHE A 24 -4.92 6.32 -10.52
N ASN A 25 -5.79 6.46 -11.49
CA ASN A 25 -6.43 7.73 -11.76
C ASN A 25 -7.41 8.09 -10.64
N GLY A 26 -7.52 9.36 -10.33
CA GLY A 26 -8.53 9.84 -9.39
C GLY A 26 -8.08 10.02 -7.97
N ALA A 27 -6.80 9.82 -7.66
CA ALA A 27 -6.29 10.11 -6.33
C ALA A 27 -6.33 11.61 -6.07
N VAL A 28 -6.90 12.01 -4.93
CA VAL A 28 -7.11 13.40 -4.55
C VAL A 28 -6.60 13.65 -3.14
N GLU A 29 -6.51 14.92 -2.77
CA GLU A 29 -5.97 15.30 -1.46
C GLU A 29 -6.82 14.75 -0.32
N HIS A 30 -8.14 14.86 -0.44
CA HIS A 30 -9.07 14.31 0.53
C HIS A 30 -10.29 13.79 -0.22
N ASN A 31 -10.59 12.51 -0.06
CA ASN A 31 -11.67 11.87 -0.81
C ASN A 31 -12.87 11.59 0.11
N PRO A 32 -14.01 12.29 -0.10
CA PRO A 32 -15.20 12.07 0.75
C PRO A 32 -15.72 10.63 0.70
N ALA A 33 -15.44 9.88 -0.38
CA ALA A 33 -15.86 8.49 -0.48
C ALA A 33 -15.18 7.63 0.58
N ILE A 34 -13.96 7.99 1.01
CA ILE A 34 -13.28 7.29 2.09
C ILE A 34 -13.95 7.57 3.42
N ASP A 35 -14.37 8.82 3.66
CA ASP A 35 -15.12 9.14 4.88
C ASP A 35 -16.41 8.34 4.94
N ALA A 36 -17.11 8.20 3.80
CA ALA A 36 -18.32 7.39 3.72
C ALA A 36 -18.01 5.91 3.97
N TRP A 37 -16.90 5.42 3.43
CA TRP A 37 -16.46 4.04 3.65
C TRP A 37 -16.24 3.77 5.14
N ILE A 38 -15.59 4.69 5.83
CA ILE A 38 -15.33 4.58 7.27
C ILE A 38 -16.65 4.54 8.03
N LYS A 39 -17.60 5.42 7.70
CA LYS A 39 -18.91 5.44 8.33
C LYS A 39 -19.68 4.13 8.11
N ASN A 40 -19.49 3.51 6.96
CA ASN A 40 -20.16 2.26 6.60
C ASN A 40 -19.50 1.03 7.22
N HIS A 41 -18.40 1.21 7.92
CA HIS A 41 -17.71 0.13 8.63
C HIS A 41 -17.59 0.50 10.12
N PRO A 42 -18.75 0.57 10.84
CA PRO A 42 -18.73 0.83 12.28
C PRO A 42 -18.22 -0.41 13.01
N GLY A 43 -17.86 -0.23 14.29
CA GLY A 43 -17.39 -1.31 15.10
C GLY A 43 -15.89 -1.44 15.09
N GLU A 44 -15.41 -2.53 15.68
CA GLU A 44 -14.00 -2.70 15.98
C GLU A 44 -13.15 -2.83 14.72
N LEU A 45 -13.58 -3.62 13.75
CA LEU A 45 -12.83 -3.81 12.51
C LEU A 45 -12.68 -2.51 11.75
N GLY A 46 -13.75 -1.74 11.64
CA GLY A 46 -13.71 -0.44 10.98
C GLY A 46 -12.79 0.55 11.70
N ALA A 47 -12.80 0.52 13.04
CA ALA A 47 -11.92 1.38 13.83
C ALA A 47 -10.46 1.04 13.61
N ILE A 48 -10.12 -0.25 13.51
CA ILE A 48 -8.75 -0.69 13.21
C ILE A 48 -8.34 -0.19 11.82
N ALA A 49 -9.19 -0.39 10.82
CA ALA A 49 -8.89 0.06 9.47
C ALA A 49 -8.71 1.57 9.41
N HIS A 50 -9.58 2.32 10.08
CA HIS A 50 -9.50 3.79 10.12
C HIS A 50 -8.19 4.26 10.76
N HIS A 51 -7.82 3.64 11.89
CA HIS A 51 -6.57 4.00 12.57
C HIS A 51 -5.36 3.86 11.64
N TRP A 52 -5.24 2.73 10.98
CA TRP A 52 -4.06 2.48 10.15
C TRP A 52 -4.09 3.28 8.84
N PHE A 53 -5.27 3.57 8.32
CA PHE A 53 -5.35 4.47 7.16
C PHE A 53 -4.93 5.89 7.55
N GLU A 54 -5.26 6.35 8.76
CA GLU A 54 -4.80 7.64 9.24
C GLU A 54 -3.27 7.69 9.36
N VAL A 55 -2.64 6.58 9.77
CA VAL A 55 -1.18 6.51 9.79
C VAL A 55 -0.62 6.72 8.39
N MET A 56 -1.25 6.12 7.37
CA MET A 56 -0.85 6.34 5.98
C MET A 56 -1.04 7.79 5.54
N ARG A 57 -2.19 8.38 5.87
CA ARG A 57 -2.49 9.78 5.54
C ARG A 57 -1.45 10.74 6.08
N LYS A 58 -0.89 10.43 7.24
CA LYS A 58 0.03 11.32 7.95
C LYS A 58 1.49 11.10 7.58
N CYS A 59 1.78 10.27 6.60
CA CYS A 59 3.16 10.05 6.16
C CYS A 59 3.77 11.31 5.54
N GLY A 60 2.97 12.13 4.88
CA GLY A 60 3.45 13.37 4.28
C GLY A 60 2.29 14.20 3.73
N ASP A 61 2.53 15.48 3.51
CA ASP A 61 1.51 16.41 3.01
C ASP A 61 1.08 16.09 1.57
N GLU A 62 1.93 15.39 0.83
CA GLU A 62 1.66 15.06 -0.56
C GLU A 62 0.89 13.75 -0.73
N VAL A 63 0.52 13.07 0.36
CA VAL A 63 -0.28 11.84 0.27
C VAL A 63 -1.65 12.17 -0.31
N ARG A 64 -2.04 11.40 -1.31
CA ARG A 64 -3.35 11.47 -1.97
C ARG A 64 -4.10 10.18 -1.69
N GLU A 65 -5.39 10.18 -1.93
CA GLU A 65 -6.21 9.02 -1.58
C GLU A 65 -7.34 8.79 -2.57
N LEU A 66 -7.75 7.53 -2.68
CA LEU A 66 -8.91 7.13 -3.47
C LEU A 66 -9.45 5.80 -2.95
N LEU A 67 -10.66 5.44 -3.39
CA LEU A 67 -11.15 4.08 -3.24
C LEU A 67 -10.73 3.28 -4.47
N HIS A 68 -10.02 2.19 -4.25
CA HIS A 68 -9.62 1.28 -5.32
C HIS A 68 -10.09 -0.12 -4.95
N ASP A 69 -10.89 -0.73 -5.82
CA ASP A 69 -11.52 -2.03 -5.55
C ASP A 69 -12.27 -2.01 -4.21
N GLY A 70 -12.91 -0.88 -3.90
CA GLY A 70 -13.67 -0.72 -2.67
C GLY A 70 -12.83 -0.51 -1.41
N CYS A 71 -11.52 -0.30 -1.53
CA CYS A 71 -10.62 -0.15 -0.39
C CYS A 71 -10.02 1.25 -0.32
N PRO A 72 -9.99 1.87 0.87
CA PRO A 72 -9.22 3.10 1.05
C PRO A 72 -7.76 2.86 0.68
N THR A 73 -7.25 3.66 -0.23
CA THR A 73 -5.91 3.51 -0.80
C THR A 73 -5.16 4.83 -0.71
N ALA A 74 -3.93 4.76 -0.21
CA ALA A 74 -3.05 5.91 -0.08
C ALA A 74 -2.01 5.90 -1.19
N CYS A 75 -1.79 7.06 -1.78
CA CYS A 75 -0.91 7.24 -2.94
C CYS A 75 0.04 8.41 -2.74
N LEU A 76 1.18 8.37 -3.42
CA LEU A 76 1.99 9.55 -3.64
C LEU A 76 1.72 9.98 -5.08
N GLY A 77 1.07 11.15 -5.25
CA GLY A 77 0.49 11.47 -6.54
C GLY A 77 -0.54 10.42 -6.90
N ASP A 78 -0.35 9.72 -8.01
CA ASP A 78 -1.22 8.63 -8.45
C ASP A 78 -0.60 7.25 -8.24
N ALA A 79 0.56 7.16 -7.59
CA ALA A 79 1.24 5.90 -7.32
C ALA A 79 0.85 5.35 -5.94
N PRO A 80 0.11 4.24 -5.88
CA PRO A 80 -0.37 3.72 -4.60
C PRO A 80 0.76 3.07 -3.81
N PHE A 81 0.74 3.24 -2.48
CA PHE A 81 1.71 2.56 -1.63
C PHE A 81 1.07 1.71 -0.54
N GLY A 82 -0.16 1.99 -0.14
CA GLY A 82 -0.81 1.22 0.89
C GLY A 82 -2.33 1.29 0.82
N TYR A 83 -2.98 0.32 1.43
CA TYR A 83 -4.44 0.27 1.50
C TYR A 83 -4.87 -0.42 2.80
N VAL A 84 -6.16 -0.26 3.15
CA VAL A 84 -6.78 -1.04 4.22
C VAL A 84 -8.02 -1.71 3.67
N ASN A 85 -8.34 -2.90 4.19
CA ASN A 85 -9.57 -3.59 3.84
C ASN A 85 -10.10 -4.34 5.06
N VAL A 86 -11.44 -4.42 5.17
CA VAL A 86 -12.11 -5.08 6.26
C VAL A 86 -12.75 -6.36 5.73
N PHE A 87 -12.45 -7.46 6.40
CA PHE A 87 -13.06 -8.78 6.15
C PHE A 87 -13.99 -9.13 7.29
N THR A 88 -14.55 -10.33 7.27
CA THR A 88 -15.53 -10.75 8.30
C THR A 88 -14.92 -10.73 9.71
N SER A 89 -13.67 -11.13 9.86
CA SER A 89 -13.06 -11.28 11.18
C SER A 89 -11.68 -10.66 11.31
N HIS A 90 -11.22 -9.91 10.32
CA HIS A 90 -9.92 -9.29 10.35
C HIS A 90 -9.83 -8.09 9.42
N VAL A 91 -8.76 -7.33 9.58
CA VAL A 91 -8.40 -6.21 8.72
C VAL A 91 -7.08 -6.52 8.06
N ASN A 92 -6.94 -6.22 6.78
CA ASN A 92 -5.64 -6.22 6.12
C ASN A 92 -5.15 -4.79 5.96
N VAL A 93 -3.88 -4.58 6.32
CA VAL A 93 -3.11 -3.40 5.95
C VAL A 93 -2.17 -3.86 4.85
N GLY A 94 -2.38 -3.36 3.65
CA GLY A 94 -1.70 -3.89 2.48
C GLY A 94 -0.71 -2.91 1.86
N PHE A 95 0.28 -3.47 1.16
CA PHE A 95 1.35 -2.71 0.53
C PHE A 95 1.52 -3.18 -0.90
N PHE A 96 1.41 -2.26 -1.86
CA PHE A 96 1.48 -2.60 -3.28
C PHE A 96 2.87 -3.08 -3.70
N GLN A 97 3.92 -2.61 -3.01
CA GLN A 97 5.30 -3.04 -3.24
C GLN A 97 5.86 -3.76 -2.01
N GLY A 98 4.99 -4.49 -1.31
CA GLY A 98 5.33 -5.10 -0.03
C GLY A 98 6.48 -6.09 -0.10
N ALA A 99 6.65 -6.77 -1.25
CA ALA A 99 7.71 -7.77 -1.40
C ALA A 99 9.12 -7.17 -1.26
N SER A 100 9.27 -5.86 -1.50
CA SER A 100 10.58 -5.20 -1.39
C SER A 100 10.79 -4.47 -0.07
N LEU A 101 9.84 -4.55 0.85
CA LEU A 101 9.97 -3.85 2.13
C LEU A 101 10.76 -4.67 3.14
N PRO A 102 11.59 -4.02 3.97
CA PRO A 102 12.22 -4.72 5.09
C PRO A 102 11.16 -5.10 6.12
N ASP A 103 11.21 -6.34 6.58
CA ASP A 103 10.21 -6.88 7.51
C ASP A 103 10.88 -7.69 8.60
N PRO A 104 11.70 -7.03 9.46
CA PRO A 104 12.43 -7.78 10.49
C PRO A 104 11.51 -8.43 11.52
N ALA A 105 10.32 -7.87 11.75
CA ALA A 105 9.35 -8.42 12.70
C ALA A 105 8.48 -9.52 12.08
N ARG A 106 8.65 -9.80 10.79
CA ARG A 106 7.94 -10.87 10.07
C ARG A 106 6.43 -10.72 10.11
N LEU A 107 5.95 -9.50 9.88
CA LEU A 107 4.52 -9.19 9.87
C LEU A 107 3.86 -9.45 8.51
N LEU A 108 4.62 -9.37 7.43
CA LEU A 108 4.07 -9.41 6.08
C LEU A 108 3.69 -10.82 5.66
N GLN A 109 2.52 -10.94 5.06
CA GLN A 109 1.99 -12.18 4.50
C GLN A 109 1.70 -11.99 3.02
N GLY A 110 1.63 -13.09 2.30
CA GLY A 110 1.31 -13.09 0.89
C GLY A 110 2.41 -13.73 0.07
N ALA A 111 2.08 -14.11 -1.17
CA ALA A 111 3.00 -14.81 -2.07
C ALA A 111 3.01 -14.20 -3.47
N GLY A 112 2.32 -13.07 -3.67
CA GLY A 112 2.32 -12.40 -4.98
C GLY A 112 3.69 -11.84 -5.32
N LYS A 113 3.84 -11.44 -6.57
CA LYS A 113 5.12 -10.92 -7.05
C LYS A 113 5.50 -9.62 -6.34
N PHE A 114 4.51 -8.78 -6.03
CA PHE A 114 4.76 -7.45 -5.46
C PHE A 114 4.03 -7.22 -4.15
N MET A 115 2.80 -7.65 -4.03
CA MET A 115 1.94 -7.26 -2.93
C MET A 115 2.16 -8.11 -1.68
N ARG A 116 2.08 -7.46 -0.53
CA ARG A 116 2.07 -8.11 0.79
C ARG A 116 1.07 -7.40 1.68
N HIS A 117 0.67 -8.06 2.75
CA HIS A 117 -0.25 -7.44 3.72
C HIS A 117 0.06 -7.91 5.13
N VAL A 118 -0.39 -7.12 6.10
CA VAL A 118 -0.38 -7.47 7.51
C VAL A 118 -1.81 -7.74 7.91
N LYS A 119 -2.06 -8.88 8.53
CA LYS A 119 -3.40 -9.30 8.97
C LYS A 119 -3.57 -8.94 10.43
N LEU A 120 -4.61 -8.17 10.73
CA LEU A 120 -4.91 -7.71 12.10
C LEU A 120 -6.23 -8.31 12.54
N LYS A 121 -6.22 -8.94 13.71
CA LYS A 121 -7.43 -9.54 14.30
C LYS A 121 -7.76 -8.84 15.59
N PRO A 122 -9.04 -8.49 15.85
CA PRO A 122 -9.45 -7.95 17.13
C PRO A 122 -9.07 -8.92 18.26
N GLY A 123 -8.62 -8.37 19.38
CA GLY A 123 -8.23 -9.18 20.54
C GLY A 123 -6.86 -9.82 20.44
N THR A 124 -6.18 -9.71 19.31
CA THR A 124 -4.81 -10.20 19.15
C THR A 124 -3.87 -9.02 19.20
N ALA A 125 -2.80 -9.16 19.98
CA ALA A 125 -1.82 -8.08 20.10
C ALA A 125 -1.17 -7.79 18.74
N THR A 126 -1.08 -6.50 18.40
CA THR A 126 -0.44 -6.03 17.18
C THR A 126 0.90 -5.41 17.55
N ASN A 127 1.93 -5.72 16.80
CA ASN A 127 3.19 -4.99 16.90
C ASN A 127 3.04 -3.65 16.17
N ALA A 128 2.43 -2.69 16.87
CA ALA A 128 2.07 -1.40 16.25
C ALA A 128 3.32 -0.63 15.80
N ALA A 129 4.40 -0.70 16.58
CA ALA A 129 5.63 0.00 16.20
C ALA A 129 6.21 -0.56 14.90
N ALA A 130 6.23 -1.89 14.76
CA ALA A 130 6.74 -2.51 13.53
C ALA A 130 5.85 -2.20 12.34
N LEU A 131 4.52 -2.20 12.51
CA LEU A 131 3.60 -1.87 11.44
C LEU A 131 3.74 -0.40 11.01
N THR A 132 3.89 0.49 11.97
CA THR A 132 4.13 1.91 11.68
C THR A 132 5.42 2.08 10.86
N ARG A 133 6.48 1.33 11.19
CA ARG A 133 7.74 1.36 10.44
C ARG A 133 7.55 0.83 9.01
N LEU A 134 6.74 -0.22 8.85
CA LEU A 134 6.43 -0.74 7.51
C LEU A 134 5.72 0.32 6.66
N ILE A 135 4.75 1.02 7.23
CA ILE A 135 4.02 2.07 6.53
C ILE A 135 4.99 3.20 6.13
N SER A 136 5.85 3.62 7.04
CA SER A 136 6.86 4.64 6.75
C SER A 136 7.82 4.18 5.65
N ALA A 137 8.24 2.91 5.70
CA ALA A 137 9.12 2.35 4.68
C ALA A 137 8.42 2.29 3.31
N ALA A 138 7.14 1.93 3.29
CA ALA A 138 6.37 1.89 2.05
C ALA A 138 6.24 3.29 1.45
N TYR A 139 5.98 4.29 2.28
CA TYR A 139 5.92 5.68 1.83
C TYR A 139 7.27 6.14 1.26
N SER A 140 8.35 5.87 1.97
CA SER A 140 9.70 6.24 1.50
C SER A 140 10.07 5.53 0.21
N ASP A 141 9.70 4.25 0.10
CA ASP A 141 9.96 3.47 -1.10
C ASP A 141 9.22 4.02 -2.30
N ILE A 142 7.92 4.32 -2.16
CA ILE A 142 7.16 4.85 -3.30
C ILE A 142 7.66 6.25 -3.68
N LYS A 143 8.05 7.04 -2.71
CA LYS A 143 8.62 8.37 -2.97
C LYS A 143 9.89 8.26 -3.80
N SER A 144 10.76 7.33 -3.44
CA SER A 144 11.99 7.08 -4.19
C SER A 144 11.68 6.62 -5.62
N ARG A 145 10.71 5.73 -5.80
CA ARG A 145 10.33 5.21 -7.12
C ARG A 145 9.75 6.31 -8.00
N VAL A 146 8.91 7.17 -7.43
CA VAL A 146 8.32 8.29 -8.17
C VAL A 146 9.39 9.29 -8.59
N GLU A 147 10.34 9.60 -7.70
CA GLU A 147 11.40 10.56 -7.99
C GLU A 147 12.41 10.03 -9.01
N ASN A 148 12.63 8.72 -9.02
CA ASN A 148 13.61 8.09 -9.90
C ASN A 148 13.01 7.52 -11.17
N GLY A 149 11.72 7.54 -11.26
CA GLY A 149 10.99 7.09 -12.44
C GLY A 149 10.61 8.22 -13.34
#